data_c2eec088f93b33bb9b655fdb1162fb1c
#
_entry.id   c2eec088f93b33bb9b655fdb1162fb1c
#
_cell.length_a   1.000
_cell.length_b   1.000
_cell.length_c   1.000
_cell.angle_alpha   90.00
_cell.angle_beta   90.00
_cell.angle_gamma   90.00
#
_symmetry.space_group_name_H-M   'P 1'
#
loop_
_entity.id
_entity.type
_entity.pdbx_description
1 polymer ?
#
loop_
_entity_poly.entity_id
_entity_poly.type
_entity_poly.pdbx_seq_one_letter_code
_entity_poly.pdbx_strand_id
1 'polypeptide(L)'
;MYIALFVIITIFSITTDGTFISSRNIVNLVNQTGYIAVLAVGMTLVIVIRHIDLSVGFLAGFLGAVAAILMAGLKLKMPLFFCSVFGLPLIDSGCILALPQMPAYIVIPLTLVFGGLAGLITAFLVAKMRIPAFVATLAGWLIYRGAILLVTEST
;
A
#
# COMPACT_ATOMS: atom_id res chain seq x y z
N MET A 1 0.88 -23.24 -19.84
CA MET A 1 1.16 -21.92 -19.29
C MET A 1 1.97 -21.05 -20.26
N TYR A 2 3.14 -21.47 -20.71
CA TYR A 2 3.99 -20.70 -21.66
C TYR A 2 3.33 -20.42 -23.02
N ILE A 3 2.56 -21.39 -23.56
CA ILE A 3 1.84 -21.21 -24.83
C ILE A 3 0.80 -20.09 -24.71
N ALA A 4 0.02 -20.07 -23.61
CA ALA A 4 -0.96 -19.03 -23.37
C ALA A 4 -0.30 -17.64 -23.23
N LEU A 5 0.82 -17.57 -22.55
CA LEU A 5 1.61 -16.32 -22.44
C LEU A 5 2.08 -15.84 -23.80
N PHE A 6 2.62 -16.74 -24.63
CA PHE A 6 3.08 -16.42 -25.98
C PHE A 6 1.94 -15.91 -26.86
N VAL A 7 0.78 -16.57 -26.83
CA VAL A 7 -0.41 -16.18 -27.58
C VAL A 7 -0.88 -14.77 -27.15
N ILE A 8 -0.94 -14.50 -25.84
CA ILE A 8 -1.35 -13.20 -25.32
C ILE A 8 -0.37 -12.09 -25.80
N ILE A 9 0.92 -12.31 -25.66
CA ILE A 9 1.95 -11.34 -26.11
C ILE A 9 1.82 -11.08 -27.61
N THR A 10 1.61 -12.11 -28.42
CA THR A 10 1.48 -11.98 -29.86
C THR A 10 0.22 -11.20 -30.24
N ILE A 11 -0.92 -11.54 -29.63
CA ILE A 11 -2.18 -10.81 -29.89
C ILE A 11 -2.05 -9.33 -29.52
N PHE A 12 -1.56 -9.01 -28.34
CA PHE A 12 -1.38 -7.62 -27.91
C PHE A 12 -0.33 -6.87 -28.74
N SER A 13 0.72 -7.55 -29.19
CA SER A 13 1.74 -6.94 -30.07
C SER A 13 1.15 -6.53 -31.43
N ILE A 14 0.28 -7.38 -32.00
CA ILE A 14 -0.37 -7.09 -33.31
C ILE A 14 -1.45 -6.01 -33.13
N THR A 15 -2.27 -6.12 -32.10
CA THR A 15 -3.40 -5.17 -31.90
C THR A 15 -2.95 -3.75 -31.49
N THR A 16 -1.75 -3.61 -30.93
CA THR A 16 -1.20 -2.31 -30.51
C THR A 16 -0.12 -1.77 -31.45
N ASP A 17 -0.01 -2.30 -32.68
CA ASP A 17 0.98 -1.90 -33.67
C ASP A 17 2.42 -1.85 -33.12
N GLY A 18 2.80 -2.87 -32.30
CA GLY A 18 4.12 -2.98 -31.68
C GLY A 18 4.34 -2.12 -30.44
N THR A 19 3.39 -1.26 -30.05
CA THR A 19 3.52 -0.41 -28.85
C THR A 19 3.64 -1.26 -27.58
N PHE A 20 3.04 -2.44 -27.57
CA PHE A 20 3.14 -3.39 -26.45
C PHE A 20 4.58 -3.81 -26.14
N ILE A 21 5.42 -4.00 -27.14
CA ILE A 21 6.84 -4.42 -27.01
C ILE A 21 7.78 -3.18 -26.94
N SER A 22 7.23 -1.97 -26.93
CA SER A 22 8.06 -0.76 -26.84
C SER A 22 8.90 -0.76 -25.55
N SER A 23 10.10 -0.19 -25.63
CA SER A 23 11.02 -0.08 -24.47
C SER A 23 10.35 0.59 -23.26
N ARG A 24 9.53 1.62 -23.49
CA ARG A 24 8.78 2.31 -22.43
C ARG A 24 7.80 1.37 -21.71
N ASN A 25 7.06 0.57 -22.47
CA ASN A 25 6.08 -0.36 -21.89
C ASN A 25 6.76 -1.50 -21.14
N ILE A 26 7.86 -2.03 -21.67
CA ILE A 26 8.66 -3.06 -20.97
C ILE A 26 9.20 -2.53 -19.64
N VAL A 27 9.76 -1.32 -19.62
CA VAL A 27 10.23 -0.71 -18.37
C VAL A 27 9.08 -0.53 -17.36
N ASN A 28 7.90 -0.08 -17.83
CA ASN A 28 6.73 0.03 -16.96
C ASN A 28 6.28 -1.32 -16.40
N LEU A 29 6.26 -2.37 -17.23
CA LEU A 29 5.91 -3.74 -16.78
C LEU A 29 6.91 -4.26 -15.74
N VAL A 30 8.21 -4.05 -15.95
CA VAL A 30 9.25 -4.45 -15.00
C VAL A 30 9.08 -3.70 -13.67
N ASN A 31 8.83 -2.39 -13.72
CA ASN A 31 8.60 -1.59 -12.52
C ASN A 31 7.35 -2.04 -11.76
N GLN A 32 6.24 -2.29 -12.47
CA GLN A 32 5.00 -2.79 -11.86
C GLN A 32 5.14 -4.21 -11.30
N THR A 33 5.92 -5.06 -11.94
CA THR A 33 6.15 -6.43 -11.46
C THR A 33 7.15 -6.44 -10.31
N GLY A 34 8.09 -5.52 -10.27
CA GLY A 34 9.16 -5.46 -9.28
C GLY A 34 8.63 -5.35 -7.85
N TYR A 35 7.69 -4.44 -7.57
CA TYR A 35 7.11 -4.32 -6.23
C TYR A 35 6.30 -5.56 -5.83
N ILE A 36 5.58 -6.19 -6.79
CA ILE A 36 4.83 -7.43 -6.55
C ILE A 36 5.80 -8.57 -6.20
N ALA A 37 6.95 -8.65 -6.88
CA ALA A 37 7.97 -9.65 -6.59
C ALA A 37 8.52 -9.52 -5.16
N VAL A 38 8.80 -8.30 -4.69
CA VAL A 38 9.23 -8.04 -3.31
C VAL A 38 8.15 -8.48 -2.31
N LEU A 39 6.88 -8.11 -2.54
CA LEU A 39 5.77 -8.55 -1.70
C LEU A 39 5.61 -10.07 -1.70
N ALA A 40 5.81 -10.73 -2.83
CA ALA A 40 5.73 -12.19 -2.96
C ALA A 40 6.80 -12.91 -2.11
N VAL A 41 8.01 -12.37 -2.04
CA VAL A 41 9.07 -12.91 -1.15
C VAL A 41 8.62 -12.82 0.31
N GLY A 42 8.11 -11.67 0.76
CA GLY A 42 7.58 -11.51 2.11
C GLY A 42 6.42 -12.47 2.39
N MET A 43 5.49 -12.60 1.43
CA MET A 43 4.34 -13.50 1.54
C MET A 43 4.75 -14.97 1.61
N THR A 44 5.82 -15.36 0.92
CA THR A 44 6.35 -16.72 0.99
C THR A 44 6.75 -17.10 2.41
N LEU A 45 7.38 -16.19 3.15
CA LEU A 45 7.73 -16.43 4.57
C LEU A 45 6.48 -16.66 5.44
N VAL A 46 5.41 -15.90 5.21
CA VAL A 46 4.13 -16.06 5.93
C VAL A 46 3.49 -17.41 5.61
N ILE A 47 3.53 -17.85 4.35
CA ILE A 47 2.97 -19.14 3.93
C ILE A 47 3.77 -20.32 4.52
N VAL A 48 5.09 -20.20 4.63
CA VAL A 48 5.95 -21.23 5.24
C VAL A 48 5.53 -21.53 6.68
N ILE A 49 5.11 -20.53 7.44
CA ILE A 49 4.58 -20.70 8.79
C ILE A 49 3.09 -21.08 8.83
N ARG A 50 2.53 -21.49 7.69
CA ARG A 50 1.13 -21.94 7.50
C ARG A 50 0.09 -20.87 7.83
N HIS A 51 0.43 -19.61 7.64
CA HIS A 51 -0.50 -18.49 7.79
C HIS A 51 -0.74 -17.86 6.42
N ILE A 52 -1.89 -17.20 6.27
CA ILE A 52 -2.23 -16.43 5.07
C ILE A 52 -2.47 -15.00 5.52
N ASP A 53 -1.72 -14.06 4.96
CA ASP A 53 -1.91 -12.63 5.22
C ASP A 53 -2.56 -11.96 4.01
N LEU A 54 -3.85 -11.66 4.14
CA LEU A 54 -4.63 -10.99 3.10
C LEU A 54 -4.48 -9.45 3.16
N SER A 55 -3.88 -8.92 4.21
CA SER A 55 -3.77 -7.47 4.41
C SER A 55 -2.59 -6.84 3.66
N VAL A 56 -1.59 -7.65 3.26
CA VAL A 56 -0.30 -7.18 2.72
C VAL A 56 -0.46 -6.24 1.52
N GLY A 57 -1.39 -6.53 0.60
CA GLY A 57 -1.60 -5.70 -0.60
C GLY A 57 -2.13 -4.31 -0.27
N PHE A 58 -3.14 -4.21 0.60
CA PHE A 58 -3.71 -2.93 1.03
C PHE A 58 -2.81 -2.19 2.01
N LEU A 59 -2.05 -2.89 2.84
CA LEU A 59 -1.02 -2.28 3.68
C LEU A 59 0.05 -1.61 2.81
N ALA A 60 0.55 -2.29 1.78
CA ALA A 60 1.52 -1.73 0.84
C ALA A 60 0.95 -0.50 0.10
N GLY A 61 -0.31 -0.57 -0.35
CA GLY A 61 -1.01 0.55 -0.98
C GLY A 61 -1.17 1.74 -0.01
N PHE A 62 -1.56 1.49 1.23
CA PHE A 62 -1.69 2.52 2.26
C PHE A 62 -0.35 3.19 2.57
N LEU A 63 0.71 2.41 2.77
CA LEU A 63 2.05 2.95 3.00
C LEU A 63 2.57 3.75 1.81
N GLY A 64 2.27 3.31 0.59
CA GLY A 64 2.60 4.05 -0.64
C GLY A 64 1.88 5.40 -0.71
N ALA A 65 0.58 5.44 -0.38
CA ALA A 65 -0.19 6.68 -0.32
C ALA A 65 0.36 7.64 0.76
N VAL A 66 0.64 7.13 1.96
CA VAL A 66 1.24 7.92 3.05
C VAL A 66 2.61 8.47 2.64
N ALA A 67 3.46 7.65 2.02
CA ALA A 67 4.76 8.09 1.52
C ALA A 67 4.62 9.20 0.47
N ALA A 68 3.70 9.06 -0.48
CA ALA A 68 3.46 10.06 -1.51
C ALA A 68 3.01 11.40 -0.90
N ILE A 69 2.12 11.37 0.09
CA ILE A 69 1.64 12.57 0.79
C ILE A 69 2.77 13.25 1.57
N LEU A 70 3.59 12.48 2.29
CA LEU A 70 4.73 13.03 3.04
C LEU A 70 5.77 13.66 2.11
N MET A 71 5.99 13.08 0.93
CA MET A 71 6.93 13.62 -0.06
C MET A 71 6.36 14.84 -0.80
N ALA A 72 5.07 14.84 -1.09
CA ALA A 72 4.42 15.94 -1.79
C ALA A 72 4.13 17.16 -0.90
N GLY A 73 4.10 16.98 0.43
CA GLY A 73 3.75 18.06 1.37
C GLY A 73 2.29 18.49 1.22
N LEU A 74 1.38 17.55 1.04
CA LEU A 74 -0.04 17.81 0.81
C LEU A 74 -0.76 18.23 2.09
N LYS A 75 -1.78 19.08 1.90
CA LYS A 75 -2.72 19.45 2.95
C LYS A 75 -3.80 18.38 3.04
N LEU A 76 -3.73 17.51 4.04
CA LEU A 76 -4.70 16.46 4.25
C LEU A 76 -5.92 17.02 4.98
N LYS A 77 -7.10 16.93 4.36
CA LYS A 77 -8.37 17.21 5.05
C LYS A 77 -8.75 15.98 5.88
N MET A 78 -8.75 16.12 7.20
CA MET A 78 -9.17 15.05 8.10
C MET A 78 -10.60 15.23 8.60
N PRO A 79 -11.35 14.13 8.86
CA PRO A 79 -12.64 14.22 9.54
C PRO A 79 -12.50 14.92 10.89
N LEU A 80 -13.46 15.78 11.24
CA LEU A 80 -13.50 16.55 12.51
C LEU A 80 -13.27 15.68 13.75
N PHE A 81 -13.67 14.41 13.70
CA PHE A 81 -13.45 13.45 14.77
C PHE A 81 -11.96 13.28 15.11
N PHE A 82 -11.09 13.19 14.12
CA PHE A 82 -9.64 13.05 14.33
C PHE A 82 -9.01 14.31 14.92
N CYS A 83 -9.46 15.48 14.52
CA CYS A 83 -9.01 16.74 15.14
C CYS A 83 -9.32 16.83 16.62
N SER A 84 -10.53 16.43 17.00
CA SER A 84 -10.97 16.41 18.39
C SER A 84 -10.16 15.42 19.23
N VAL A 85 -9.81 14.26 18.68
CA VAL A 85 -9.04 13.22 19.40
C VAL A 85 -7.56 13.59 19.53
N PHE A 86 -6.96 14.21 18.50
CA PHE A 86 -5.52 14.53 18.50
C PHE A 86 -5.19 15.98 18.86
N GLY A 87 -6.19 16.81 19.18
CA GLY A 87 -5.97 18.20 19.60
C GLY A 87 -5.32 19.08 18.52
N LEU A 88 -5.56 18.79 17.24
CA LEU A 88 -5.00 19.51 16.12
C LEU A 88 -5.73 20.85 15.92
N PRO A 89 -5.05 21.95 15.53
CA PRO A 89 -5.67 23.26 15.33
C PRO A 89 -6.69 23.21 14.19
N LEU A 90 -7.89 23.71 14.47
CA LEU A 90 -8.95 23.93 13.49
C LEU A 90 -8.63 25.20 12.71
N ILE A 91 -8.46 25.12 11.40
CA ILE A 91 -8.30 26.26 10.50
C ILE A 91 -9.56 26.39 9.66
N ASP A 92 -10.14 27.57 9.58
CA ASP A 92 -11.34 28.15 8.96
C ASP A 92 -12.31 27.29 8.09
N SER A 93 -11.99 26.08 7.69
CA SER A 93 -12.86 25.26 6.86
C SER A 93 -12.73 23.74 7.08
N GLY A 94 -12.15 23.30 8.18
CA GLY A 94 -11.99 21.89 8.51
C GLY A 94 -10.62 21.60 9.13
N CYS A 95 -10.45 20.36 9.59
CA CYS A 95 -9.18 19.87 10.09
C CYS A 95 -8.20 19.66 8.94
N ILE A 96 -7.25 20.58 8.76
CA ILE A 96 -6.21 20.49 7.75
C ILE A 96 -4.88 20.17 8.44
N LEU A 97 -4.37 18.97 8.26
CA LEU A 97 -3.01 18.63 8.63
C LEU A 97 -2.07 19.05 7.48
N ALA A 98 -1.39 20.18 7.64
CA ALA A 98 -0.37 20.61 6.70
C ALA A 98 0.94 19.88 7.02
N LEU A 99 1.31 18.90 6.20
CA LEU A 99 2.58 18.20 6.32
C LEU A 99 3.64 18.91 5.48
N PRO A 100 4.81 19.26 6.07
CA PRO A 100 5.91 19.81 5.29
C PRO A 100 6.42 18.77 4.30
N GLN A 101 6.96 19.21 3.17
CA GLN A 101 7.62 18.33 2.22
C GLN A 101 8.82 17.67 2.91
N MET A 102 8.78 16.33 2.98
CA MET A 102 9.88 15.56 3.55
C MET A 102 10.70 14.91 2.44
N PRO A 103 12.03 14.94 2.53
CA PRO A 103 12.89 14.29 1.57
C PRO A 103 12.76 12.75 1.66
N ALA A 104 12.93 12.06 0.54
CA ALA A 104 12.75 10.61 0.42
C ALA A 104 13.56 9.81 1.44
N TYR A 105 14.78 10.27 1.80
CA TYR A 105 15.64 9.58 2.76
C TYR A 105 15.08 9.54 4.20
N ILE A 106 14.11 10.41 4.54
CA ILE A 106 13.38 10.38 5.82
C ILE A 106 12.09 9.56 5.65
N VAL A 107 11.40 9.72 4.53
CA VAL A 107 10.10 9.07 4.30
C VAL A 107 10.25 7.56 4.18
N ILE A 108 11.29 7.07 3.50
CA ILE A 108 11.52 5.63 3.33
C ILE A 108 11.67 4.89 4.67
N PRO A 109 12.60 5.26 5.57
CA PRO A 109 12.70 4.57 6.85
C PRO A 109 11.46 4.75 7.72
N LEU A 110 10.79 5.90 7.65
CA LEU A 110 9.56 6.17 8.38
C LEU A 110 8.44 5.20 7.94
N THR A 111 8.21 5.03 6.65
CA THR A 111 7.22 4.09 6.13
C THR A 111 7.56 2.63 6.42
N LEU A 112 8.84 2.26 6.45
CA LEU A 112 9.27 0.93 6.89
C LEU A 112 8.94 0.67 8.36
N VAL A 113 9.17 1.65 9.23
CA VAL A 113 8.80 1.55 10.65
C VAL A 113 7.28 1.42 10.81
N PHE A 114 6.49 2.22 10.10
CA PHE A 114 5.03 2.11 10.13
C PHE A 114 4.53 0.75 9.62
N GLY A 115 5.10 0.24 8.53
CA GLY A 115 4.79 -1.10 8.02
C GLY A 115 5.14 -2.20 9.01
N GLY A 116 6.32 -2.09 9.65
CA GLY A 116 6.75 -3.00 10.70
C GLY A 116 5.83 -3.00 11.92
N LEU A 117 5.39 -1.82 12.37
CA LEU A 117 4.44 -1.68 13.49
C LEU A 117 3.07 -2.29 13.13
N ALA A 118 2.58 -2.05 11.93
CA ALA A 118 1.33 -2.63 11.44
C ALA A 118 1.41 -4.16 11.41
N GLY A 119 2.50 -4.73 10.88
CA GLY A 119 2.76 -6.16 10.89
C GLY A 119 2.89 -6.73 12.31
N LEU A 120 3.52 -5.99 13.22
CA LEU A 120 3.65 -6.40 14.63
C LEU A 120 2.30 -6.45 15.35
N ILE A 121 1.39 -5.50 15.07
CA ILE A 121 0.02 -5.53 15.60
C ILE A 121 -0.70 -6.79 15.12
N THR A 122 -0.65 -7.10 13.82
CA THR A 122 -1.27 -8.31 13.26
C THR A 122 -0.66 -9.58 13.86
N ALA A 123 0.66 -9.63 13.98
CA ALA A 123 1.39 -10.75 14.61
C ALA A 123 0.98 -10.93 16.06
N PHE A 124 0.84 -9.85 16.83
CA PHE A 124 0.38 -9.89 18.23
C PHE A 124 -1.04 -10.44 18.34
N LEU A 125 -1.98 -10.02 17.49
CA LEU A 125 -3.35 -10.52 17.46
C LEU A 125 -3.40 -12.03 17.21
N VAL A 126 -2.60 -12.50 16.26
CA VAL A 126 -2.55 -13.94 15.91
C VAL A 126 -1.83 -14.76 16.97
N ALA A 127 -0.65 -14.34 17.39
CA ALA A 127 0.21 -15.13 18.27
C ALA A 127 -0.25 -15.08 19.74
N LYS A 128 -0.62 -13.90 20.25
CA LYS A 128 -0.96 -13.72 21.68
C LYS A 128 -2.44 -13.90 21.96
N MET A 129 -3.31 -13.35 21.11
CA MET A 129 -4.75 -13.44 21.28
C MET A 129 -5.34 -14.73 20.66
N ARG A 130 -4.52 -15.52 19.96
CA ARG A 130 -4.92 -16.77 19.29
C ARG A 130 -6.09 -16.59 18.31
N ILE A 131 -6.20 -15.41 17.70
CA ILE A 131 -7.16 -15.15 16.66
C ILE A 131 -6.68 -15.85 15.38
N PRO A 132 -7.55 -16.56 14.63
CA PRO A 132 -7.17 -17.13 13.35
C PRO A 132 -6.55 -16.06 12.43
N ALA A 133 -5.39 -16.35 11.84
CA ALA A 133 -4.64 -15.39 11.01
C ALA A 133 -5.50 -14.82 9.89
N PHE A 134 -6.34 -15.65 9.26
CA PHE A 134 -7.28 -15.25 8.23
C PHE A 134 -8.25 -14.13 8.70
N VAL A 135 -8.81 -14.24 9.91
CA VAL A 135 -9.75 -13.24 10.46
C VAL A 135 -9.03 -11.93 10.79
N ALA A 136 -7.87 -12.01 11.43
CA ALA A 136 -7.08 -10.85 11.77
C ALA A 136 -6.62 -10.06 10.53
N THR A 137 -6.18 -10.77 9.49
CA THR A 137 -5.71 -10.15 8.26
C THR A 137 -6.84 -9.62 7.38
N LEU A 138 -8.04 -10.24 7.40
CA LEU A 138 -9.23 -9.67 6.77
C LEU A 138 -9.66 -8.35 7.43
N ALA A 139 -9.64 -8.28 8.75
CA ALA A 139 -9.91 -7.04 9.46
C ALA A 139 -8.88 -5.96 9.07
N GLY A 140 -7.59 -6.31 9.03
CA GLY A 140 -6.52 -5.44 8.54
C GLY A 140 -6.76 -4.95 7.10
N TRP A 141 -7.16 -5.84 6.21
CA TRP A 141 -7.51 -5.53 4.82
C TRP A 141 -8.59 -4.44 4.72
N LEU A 142 -9.68 -4.58 5.49
CA LEU A 142 -10.76 -3.58 5.52
C LEU A 142 -10.31 -2.25 6.11
N ILE A 143 -9.52 -2.28 7.18
CA ILE A 143 -8.98 -1.07 7.83
C ILE A 143 -8.08 -0.30 6.86
N TYR A 144 -7.10 -0.97 6.23
CA TYR A 144 -6.18 -0.30 5.30
C TYR A 144 -6.89 0.20 4.04
N ARG A 145 -7.88 -0.55 3.52
CA ARG A 145 -8.72 -0.11 2.42
C ARG A 145 -9.49 1.17 2.78
N GLY A 146 -10.14 1.18 3.95
CA GLY A 146 -10.84 2.37 4.43
C GLY A 146 -9.90 3.56 4.65
N ALA A 147 -8.71 3.30 5.19
CA ALA A 147 -7.69 4.33 5.40
C ALA A 147 -7.17 4.92 4.08
N ILE A 148 -6.97 4.12 3.04
CA ILE A 148 -6.61 4.62 1.70
C ILE A 148 -7.70 5.56 1.19
N LEU A 149 -8.97 5.16 1.24
CA LEU A 149 -10.08 6.00 0.77
C LEU A 149 -10.16 7.33 1.51
N LEU A 150 -10.01 7.32 2.83
CA LEU A 150 -9.99 8.56 3.62
C LEU A 150 -8.84 9.49 3.25
N VAL A 151 -7.68 8.92 2.93
CA VAL A 151 -6.47 9.67 2.58
C VAL A 151 -6.54 10.20 1.14
N THR A 152 -7.08 9.42 0.20
CA THR A 152 -7.15 9.80 -1.23
C THR A 152 -8.34 10.69 -1.56
N GLU A 153 -9.50 10.54 -0.93
CA GLU A 153 -10.65 11.43 -1.14
C GLU A 153 -10.45 12.81 -0.52
N SER A 154 -9.50 12.96 0.39
CA SER A 154 -9.18 14.24 1.01
C SER A 154 -8.16 15.07 0.22
N THR A 155 -7.65 14.56 -0.89
CA THR A 155 -6.73 15.24 -1.80
C THR A 155 -7.41 15.63 -3.09
#